data_e199d5bb5e257b53fe296dfeaa958ff8
#
_entry.id   e199d5bb5e257b53fe296dfeaa958ff8
#
_cell.length_a   1.000
_cell.length_b   1.000
_cell.length_c   1.000
_cell.angle_alpha   90.00
_cell.angle_beta   90.00
_cell.angle_gamma   90.00
#
_symmetry.space_group_name_H-M   'P 1'
#
loop_
_entity.id
_entity.type
_entity.pdbx_description
1 polymer ?
#
loop_
_entity_poly.entity_id
_entity_poly.type
_entity_poly.pdbx_seq_one_letter_code
_entity_poly.pdbx_strand_id
1 'polypeptide(L)'
;MEDIFTRGIVLEQHKEPALSRDLQEFTSPGPSALMEREPAADPDALTAEEIITIAKEAGIIDESDGMPLWEKLRQGRSQGISVLAVDAIDDEPYISSQLCPAIQLGDQMAGGARLAQKALGAQESFVAIYKHLMDVETKIPQEIAGLPVHRITGGYPAEYRANRQLQDKNTLLLGACAMIHLWRAVYQNRKQDTCFVTVAGNCIANPMNLEVTIGMTAMQLLERCG
;
A
#
# COMPACT_ATOMS: atom_id res chain seq x y z
N MET A 1 38.52 -10.26 22.67
CA MET A 1 37.55 -10.81 21.71
C MET A 1 36.55 -9.69 21.51
N GLU A 2 36.78 -8.84 20.51
CA GLU A 2 35.84 -7.77 20.19
C GLU A 2 34.54 -8.41 19.67
N ASP A 3 33.46 -8.01 20.25
CA ASP A 3 32.14 -8.54 19.98
C ASP A 3 31.76 -8.27 18.51
N ILE A 4 31.61 -9.32 17.72
CA ILE A 4 31.23 -9.26 16.31
C ILE A 4 29.90 -8.51 16.14
N PHE A 5 29.06 -8.52 17.16
CA PHE A 5 27.79 -7.79 17.17
C PHE A 5 27.95 -6.27 17.26
N THR A 6 29.01 -5.79 17.93
CA THR A 6 29.27 -4.35 18.03
C THR A 6 29.78 -3.77 16.71
N ARG A 7 30.48 -4.56 15.88
CA ARG A 7 30.90 -4.13 14.55
C ARG A 7 29.76 -4.14 13.53
N GLY A 8 28.75 -4.98 13.72
CA GLY A 8 27.57 -4.99 12.86
C GLY A 8 26.60 -3.85 13.11
N ILE A 9 26.66 -3.24 14.29
CA ILE A 9 25.77 -2.14 14.69
C ILE A 9 26.37 -0.76 14.37
N VAL A 10 27.66 -0.66 14.18
CA VAL A 10 28.26 0.45 13.46
C VAL A 10 28.06 0.20 11.94
N LEU A 11 26.87 -0.10 11.57
CA LEU A 11 26.35 0.22 10.25
C LEU A 11 26.37 1.73 10.21
N GLU A 12 27.55 2.18 9.93
CA GLU A 12 27.89 3.54 9.63
C GLU A 12 26.73 4.16 8.90
N GLN A 13 26.18 5.23 9.51
CA GLN A 13 25.62 6.34 8.79
C GLN A 13 25.13 5.92 7.39
N HIS A 14 24.25 4.91 7.36
CA HIS A 14 23.63 4.56 6.11
C HIS A 14 22.96 5.81 5.64
N LYS A 15 23.36 6.25 4.45
CA LYS A 15 22.56 7.14 3.65
C LYS A 15 21.12 6.78 3.94
N GLU A 16 20.36 7.79 4.31
CA GLU A 16 18.95 7.62 4.66
C GLU A 16 18.31 6.55 3.80
N PRO A 17 17.66 5.58 4.41
CA PRO A 17 16.96 4.55 3.64
C PRO A 17 16.04 5.24 2.64
N ALA A 18 15.72 4.58 1.56
CA ALA A 18 14.76 5.04 0.55
C ALA A 18 13.35 5.25 1.13
N LEU A 19 13.25 5.54 2.42
CA LEU A 19 12.03 5.74 3.16
C LEU A 19 11.28 6.93 2.60
N SER A 20 10.24 6.63 1.90
CA SER A 20 9.10 7.50 1.63
C SER A 20 9.34 8.76 0.80
N ARG A 21 10.49 8.96 0.18
CA ARG A 21 10.72 10.27 -0.41
C ARG A 21 10.35 10.37 -1.87
N ASP A 22 10.67 9.36 -2.69
CA ASP A 22 10.39 9.40 -4.12
C ASP A 22 9.92 8.04 -4.63
N LEU A 23 8.72 8.03 -5.19
CA LEU A 23 8.22 6.92 -5.97
C LEU A 23 8.60 7.15 -7.42
N GLN A 24 9.35 6.24 -8.02
CA GLN A 24 9.73 6.29 -9.43
C GLN A 24 8.96 5.25 -10.23
N GLU A 25 8.51 5.61 -11.41
CA GLU A 25 7.91 4.67 -12.33
C GLU A 25 9.03 3.95 -13.11
N PHE A 26 8.96 2.61 -13.10
CA PHE A 26 9.84 1.73 -13.88
C PHE A 26 8.98 0.61 -14.47
N THR A 27 8.19 0.96 -15.47
CA THR A 27 7.25 0.05 -16.12
C THR A 27 7.78 -0.39 -17.48
N SER A 28 7.33 -1.56 -17.92
CA SER A 28 7.61 -2.02 -19.29
C SER A 28 6.94 -1.08 -20.29
N PRO A 29 7.60 -0.77 -21.41
CA PRO A 29 7.00 0.07 -22.44
C PRO A 29 5.75 -0.62 -23.03
N GLY A 30 4.65 0.11 -23.05
CA GLY A 30 3.38 -0.38 -23.59
C GLY A 30 2.18 0.29 -22.91
N PRO A 31 0.99 0.16 -23.50
CA PRO A 31 -0.22 0.67 -22.87
C PRO A 31 -0.53 -0.15 -21.60
N SER A 32 -1.03 0.53 -20.57
CA SER A 32 -1.59 -0.14 -19.39
C SER A 32 -2.70 -1.13 -19.79
N ALA A 33 -2.78 -2.25 -19.09
CA ALA A 33 -3.83 -3.22 -19.33
C ALA A 33 -5.19 -2.63 -18.97
N LEU A 34 -6.05 -2.45 -19.95
CA LEU A 34 -7.42 -1.98 -19.76
C LEU A 34 -8.38 -3.13 -19.54
N MET A 35 -9.45 -2.87 -18.78
CA MET A 35 -10.56 -3.81 -18.67
C MET A 35 -11.38 -3.83 -19.97
N GLU A 36 -12.00 -4.98 -20.25
CA GLU A 36 -12.89 -5.18 -21.42
C GLU A 36 -14.32 -4.65 -21.18
N ARG A 37 -14.42 -3.58 -20.39
CA ARG A 37 -15.70 -2.95 -20.06
C ARG A 37 -15.67 -1.48 -20.45
N GLU A 38 -16.84 -0.90 -20.65
CA GLU A 38 -16.95 0.55 -20.77
C GLU A 38 -16.64 1.20 -19.41
N PRO A 39 -15.89 2.29 -19.38
CA PRO A 39 -15.68 3.08 -18.17
C PRO A 39 -17.01 3.50 -17.55
N ALA A 40 -17.05 3.58 -16.22
CA ALA A 40 -18.24 4.09 -15.54
C ALA A 40 -18.52 5.55 -15.96
N ALA A 41 -19.75 5.82 -16.39
CA ALA A 41 -20.15 7.16 -16.80
C ALA A 41 -20.14 8.14 -15.61
N ASP A 42 -20.46 7.65 -14.42
CA ASP A 42 -20.39 8.39 -13.15
C ASP A 42 -19.78 7.48 -12.09
N PRO A 43 -18.47 7.54 -11.85
CA PRO A 43 -17.79 6.74 -10.83
C PRO A 43 -18.34 6.93 -9.42
N ASP A 44 -18.82 8.13 -9.10
CA ASP A 44 -19.31 8.45 -7.77
C ASP A 44 -20.72 7.86 -7.51
N ALA A 45 -21.48 7.56 -8.56
CA ALA A 45 -22.80 6.94 -8.48
C ALA A 45 -22.75 5.40 -8.36
N LEU A 46 -21.58 4.76 -8.55
CA LEU A 46 -21.45 3.31 -8.48
C LEU A 46 -22.01 2.73 -7.18
N THR A 47 -22.75 1.65 -7.31
CA THR A 47 -23.22 0.85 -6.16
C THR A 47 -22.09 0.01 -5.56
N ALA A 48 -22.28 -0.50 -4.37
CA ALA A 48 -21.32 -1.38 -3.71
C ALA A 48 -21.00 -2.63 -4.54
N GLU A 49 -22.01 -3.25 -5.16
CA GLU A 49 -21.83 -4.46 -5.99
C GLU A 49 -21.08 -4.15 -7.29
N GLU A 50 -21.31 -2.99 -7.88
CA GLU A 50 -20.55 -2.55 -9.06
C GLU A 50 -19.06 -2.32 -8.71
N ILE A 51 -18.75 -1.69 -7.57
CA ILE A 51 -17.37 -1.51 -7.11
C ILE A 51 -16.70 -2.87 -6.88
N ILE A 52 -17.37 -3.81 -6.22
CA ILE A 52 -16.85 -5.17 -6.00
C ILE A 52 -16.61 -5.90 -7.33
N THR A 53 -17.51 -5.73 -8.29
CA THR A 53 -17.39 -6.32 -9.62
C THR A 53 -16.19 -5.74 -10.37
N ILE A 54 -16.01 -4.41 -10.33
CA ILE A 54 -14.84 -3.74 -10.93
C ILE A 54 -13.55 -4.25 -10.30
N ALA A 55 -13.48 -4.36 -8.97
CA ALA A 55 -12.30 -4.88 -8.28
C ALA A 55 -11.94 -6.32 -8.75
N LYS A 56 -12.97 -7.15 -9.02
CA LYS A 56 -12.79 -8.50 -9.54
C LYS A 56 -12.29 -8.50 -10.99
N GLU A 57 -12.90 -7.72 -11.87
CA GLU A 57 -12.53 -7.61 -13.28
C GLU A 57 -11.13 -7.01 -13.48
N ALA A 58 -10.75 -6.08 -12.61
CA ALA A 58 -9.42 -5.49 -12.58
C ALA A 58 -8.35 -6.45 -12.03
N GLY A 59 -8.75 -7.56 -11.42
CA GLY A 59 -7.84 -8.56 -10.88
C GLY A 59 -7.04 -8.07 -9.68
N ILE A 60 -7.61 -7.15 -8.87
CA ILE A 60 -6.89 -6.53 -7.76
C ILE A 60 -6.65 -7.54 -6.65
N ILE A 61 -5.37 -7.72 -6.33
CA ILE A 61 -4.90 -8.49 -5.18
C ILE A 61 -4.49 -7.51 -4.09
N ASP A 62 -4.92 -7.76 -2.87
CA ASP A 62 -4.46 -7.01 -1.70
C ASP A 62 -3.07 -7.52 -1.32
N GLU A 63 -2.09 -6.65 -1.36
CA GLU A 63 -0.69 -6.98 -1.12
C GLU A 63 -0.40 -7.38 0.33
N SER A 64 -1.26 -6.99 1.26
CA SER A 64 -1.06 -7.28 2.69
C SER A 64 -1.18 -8.78 3.02
N ASP A 65 -2.01 -9.51 2.29
CA ASP A 65 -2.26 -10.94 2.56
C ASP A 65 -2.37 -11.81 1.29
N GLY A 66 -2.26 -11.20 0.10
CA GLY A 66 -2.36 -11.89 -1.19
C GLY A 66 -3.77 -12.31 -1.57
N MET A 67 -4.79 -11.86 -0.84
CA MET A 67 -6.18 -12.17 -1.12
C MET A 67 -6.76 -11.27 -2.22
N PRO A 68 -7.67 -11.76 -3.07
CA PRO A 68 -8.39 -10.91 -3.99
C PRO A 68 -9.21 -9.84 -3.25
N LEU A 69 -9.01 -8.57 -3.62
CA LEU A 69 -9.69 -7.45 -2.96
C LEU A 69 -11.22 -7.60 -2.98
N TRP A 70 -11.79 -8.07 -4.10
CA TRP A 70 -13.24 -8.27 -4.22
C TRP A 70 -13.81 -9.28 -3.20
N GLU A 71 -13.03 -10.30 -2.84
CA GLU A 71 -13.44 -11.28 -1.81
C GLU A 71 -13.46 -10.63 -0.43
N LYS A 72 -12.41 -9.88 -0.09
CA LYS A 72 -12.32 -9.14 1.18
C LYS A 72 -13.47 -8.13 1.32
N LEU A 73 -13.76 -7.38 0.26
CA LEU A 73 -14.88 -6.42 0.27
C LEU A 73 -16.23 -7.13 0.46
N ARG A 74 -16.48 -8.23 -0.26
CA ARG A 74 -17.72 -9.01 -0.12
C ARG A 74 -17.88 -9.61 1.27
N GLN A 75 -16.84 -10.22 1.80
CA GLN A 75 -16.85 -10.80 3.15
C GLN A 75 -17.04 -9.72 4.21
N GLY A 76 -16.26 -8.64 4.15
CA GLY A 76 -16.38 -7.52 5.10
C GLY A 76 -17.76 -6.91 5.11
N ARG A 77 -18.39 -6.73 3.93
CA ARG A 77 -19.77 -6.27 3.82
C ARG A 77 -20.75 -7.23 4.49
N SER A 78 -20.61 -8.54 4.24
CA SER A 78 -21.50 -9.56 4.85
C SER A 78 -21.33 -9.66 6.37
N GLN A 79 -20.18 -9.33 6.90
CA GLN A 79 -19.87 -9.30 8.33
C GLN A 79 -20.28 -7.98 8.99
N GLY A 80 -20.71 -6.98 8.23
CA GLY A 80 -21.12 -5.67 8.74
C GLY A 80 -19.93 -4.86 9.27
N ILE A 81 -18.77 -4.94 8.62
CA ILE A 81 -17.59 -4.13 8.99
C ILE A 81 -17.98 -2.65 9.01
N SER A 82 -17.67 -1.97 10.10
CA SER A 82 -18.02 -0.56 10.31
C SER A 82 -16.86 0.40 10.08
N VAL A 83 -15.62 -0.10 10.09
CA VAL A 83 -14.41 0.72 9.95
C VAL A 83 -13.47 0.12 8.91
N LEU A 84 -13.00 0.94 7.98
CA LEU A 84 -11.94 0.60 7.05
C LEU A 84 -10.61 1.19 7.53
N ALA A 85 -9.60 0.36 7.76
CA ALA A 85 -8.23 0.80 7.93
C ALA A 85 -7.46 0.55 6.64
N VAL A 86 -6.86 1.60 6.07
CA VAL A 86 -5.94 1.47 4.94
C VAL A 86 -4.56 1.15 5.49
N ASP A 87 -4.02 0.01 5.07
CA ASP A 87 -2.73 -0.47 5.52
C ASP A 87 -1.59 0.20 4.74
N ALA A 88 -0.90 1.13 5.38
CA ALA A 88 0.33 1.74 4.90
C ALA A 88 1.50 1.40 5.85
N ILE A 89 1.50 0.15 6.35
CA ILE A 89 2.50 -0.35 7.28
C ILE A 89 3.61 -1.05 6.51
N ASP A 90 4.82 -0.59 6.70
CA ASP A 90 6.02 -1.31 6.28
C ASP A 90 6.66 -1.89 7.52
N ASP A 91 6.72 -3.21 7.62
CA ASP A 91 7.21 -3.93 8.80
C ASP A 91 8.74 -3.97 8.87
N GLU A 92 9.37 -4.07 7.71
CA GLU A 92 10.80 -4.25 7.61
C GLU A 92 11.55 -2.90 7.58
N PRO A 93 12.68 -2.78 8.28
CA PRO A 93 13.56 -1.61 8.17
C PRO A 93 13.98 -1.40 6.71
N TYR A 94 14.04 -0.14 6.29
CA TYR A 94 14.45 0.27 4.94
C TYR A 94 13.48 -0.10 3.80
N ILE A 95 12.32 -0.67 4.10
CA ILE A 95 11.24 -0.92 3.15
C ILE A 95 10.21 0.20 3.27
N SER A 96 9.70 0.66 2.14
CA SER A 96 8.64 1.68 2.08
C SER A 96 7.70 1.44 0.88
N SER A 97 7.41 0.17 0.62
CA SER A 97 6.57 -0.24 -0.51
C SER A 97 5.08 0.04 -0.29
N GLN A 98 4.67 0.29 0.96
CA GLN A 98 3.31 0.65 1.33
C GLN A 98 3.18 2.16 1.62
N LEU A 99 4.02 2.68 2.49
CA LEU A 99 3.94 4.07 2.93
C LEU A 99 4.30 5.07 1.82
N CYS A 100 5.34 4.77 1.05
CA CYS A 100 5.77 5.68 -0.02
C CYS A 100 4.66 5.90 -1.07
N PRO A 101 4.06 4.88 -1.70
CA PRO A 101 2.94 5.09 -2.61
C PRO A 101 1.71 5.68 -1.90
N ALA A 102 1.42 5.32 -0.65
CA ALA A 102 0.32 5.92 0.11
C ALA A 102 0.45 7.44 0.26
N ILE A 103 1.68 7.96 0.41
CA ILE A 103 1.95 9.40 0.48
C ILE A 103 1.99 10.02 -0.91
N GLN A 104 2.75 9.44 -1.83
CA GLN A 104 3.00 10.03 -3.16
C GLN A 104 1.76 10.00 -4.07
N LEU A 105 0.94 8.97 -3.93
CA LEU A 105 -0.33 8.79 -4.65
C LEU A 105 -1.53 8.94 -3.71
N GLY A 106 -1.41 9.81 -2.70
CA GLY A 106 -2.38 9.99 -1.63
C GLY A 106 -3.80 10.20 -2.11
N ASP A 107 -4.01 11.01 -3.16
CA ASP A 107 -5.35 11.25 -3.73
C ASP A 107 -5.95 9.98 -4.34
N GLN A 108 -5.16 9.16 -5.02
CA GLN A 108 -5.60 7.89 -5.58
C GLN A 108 -5.92 6.90 -4.46
N MET A 109 -5.03 6.79 -3.48
CA MET A 109 -5.22 5.93 -2.31
C MET A 109 -6.49 6.31 -1.54
N ALA A 110 -6.67 7.59 -1.23
CA ALA A 110 -7.85 8.07 -0.50
C ALA A 110 -9.13 7.93 -1.33
N GLY A 111 -9.07 8.15 -2.64
CA GLY A 111 -10.19 7.90 -3.56
C GLY A 111 -10.60 6.42 -3.58
N GLY A 112 -9.64 5.51 -3.67
CA GLY A 112 -9.89 4.07 -3.58
C GLY A 112 -10.43 3.64 -2.21
N ALA A 113 -9.92 4.23 -1.13
CA ALA A 113 -10.43 3.98 0.22
C ALA A 113 -11.91 4.40 0.35
N ARG A 114 -12.32 5.53 -0.22
CA ARG A 114 -13.73 5.96 -0.25
C ARG A 114 -14.62 4.98 -1.03
N LEU A 115 -14.12 4.46 -2.17
CA LEU A 115 -14.81 3.42 -2.92
C LEU A 115 -14.94 2.12 -2.12
N ALA A 116 -13.87 1.67 -1.48
CA ALA A 116 -13.87 0.49 -0.63
C ALA A 116 -14.77 0.67 0.59
N GLN A 117 -14.75 1.83 1.23
CA GLN A 117 -15.66 2.19 2.33
C GLN A 117 -17.13 2.11 1.90
N LYS A 118 -17.46 2.63 0.72
CA LYS A 118 -18.81 2.51 0.12
C LYS A 118 -19.18 1.05 -0.17
N ALA A 119 -18.26 0.28 -0.73
CA ALA A 119 -18.47 -1.14 -1.03
C ALA A 119 -18.73 -1.96 0.25
N LEU A 120 -18.03 -1.68 1.33
CA LEU A 120 -18.20 -2.30 2.65
C LEU A 120 -19.49 -1.84 3.34
N GLY A 121 -19.93 -0.61 3.11
CA GLY A 121 -20.93 0.09 3.93
C GLY A 121 -20.33 0.58 5.25
N ALA A 122 -19.01 0.75 5.33
CA ALA A 122 -18.33 1.22 6.53
C ALA A 122 -18.61 2.71 6.78
N GLN A 123 -18.61 3.09 8.05
CA GLN A 123 -18.93 4.47 8.48
C GLN A 123 -17.69 5.34 8.56
N GLU A 124 -16.55 4.74 8.89
CA GLU A 124 -15.28 5.43 9.09
C GLU A 124 -14.18 4.79 8.27
N SER A 125 -13.18 5.61 7.91
CA SER A 125 -11.94 5.13 7.31
C SER A 125 -10.76 5.98 7.77
N PHE A 126 -9.60 5.34 7.90
CA PHE A 126 -8.34 5.98 8.27
C PHE A 126 -7.15 5.23 7.65
N VAL A 127 -5.98 5.84 7.66
CA VAL A 127 -4.72 5.21 7.24
C VAL A 127 -3.95 4.74 8.47
N ALA A 128 -3.59 3.46 8.51
CA ALA A 128 -2.75 2.88 9.54
C ALA A 128 -1.27 2.97 9.11
N ILE A 129 -0.45 3.59 9.93
CA ILE A 129 0.99 3.74 9.69
C ILE A 129 1.77 3.25 10.91
N TYR A 130 2.84 2.52 10.66
CA TYR A 130 3.82 2.17 11.69
C TYR A 130 5.07 3.02 11.53
N LYS A 131 5.54 3.59 12.64
CA LYS A 131 6.80 4.32 12.66
C LYS A 131 7.88 3.45 13.28
N HIS A 132 8.86 3.06 12.49
CA HIS A 132 10.07 2.43 13.02
C HIS A 132 10.80 3.33 14.03
N LEU A 133 11.40 2.74 15.04
CA LEU A 133 12.23 3.45 16.00
C LEU A 133 13.42 4.16 15.36
N MET A 134 13.86 3.67 14.19
CA MET A 134 14.96 4.24 13.41
C MET A 134 14.55 5.47 12.58
N ASP A 135 13.24 5.73 12.44
CA ASP A 135 12.72 6.85 11.64
C ASP A 135 12.56 8.13 12.48
N VAL A 136 13.63 8.52 13.19
CA VAL A 136 13.56 9.62 14.17
C VAL A 136 13.16 10.94 13.52
N GLU A 137 13.52 11.16 12.27
CA GLU A 137 13.34 12.44 11.57
C GLU A 137 12.09 12.50 10.67
N THR A 138 11.47 11.39 10.36
CA THR A 138 10.30 11.37 9.48
C THR A 138 9.05 11.85 10.23
N LYS A 139 8.54 13.00 9.85
CA LYS A 139 7.26 13.50 10.37
C LYS A 139 6.13 12.72 9.70
N ILE A 140 5.49 11.85 10.45
CA ILE A 140 4.26 11.21 10.02
C ILE A 140 3.16 12.29 9.95
N PRO A 141 2.49 12.45 8.80
CA PRO A 141 1.40 13.41 8.68
C PRO A 141 0.24 13.03 9.61
N GLN A 142 -0.62 13.97 9.93
CA GLN A 142 -1.84 13.69 10.70
C GLN A 142 -2.97 13.19 9.80
N GLU A 143 -2.87 13.49 8.51
CA GLU A 143 -3.80 13.05 7.49
C GLU A 143 -3.09 12.84 6.15
N ILE A 144 -3.63 11.98 5.29
CA ILE A 144 -3.21 11.79 3.90
C ILE A 144 -4.45 11.96 3.03
N ALA A 145 -4.45 12.98 2.19
CA ALA A 145 -5.55 13.32 1.27
C ALA A 145 -6.94 13.32 1.95
N GLY A 146 -7.00 13.87 3.17
CA GLY A 146 -8.21 14.00 3.97
C GLY A 146 -8.59 12.74 4.75
N LEU A 147 -7.81 11.67 4.72
CA LEU A 147 -7.97 10.52 5.61
C LEU A 147 -7.11 10.70 6.86
N PRO A 148 -7.69 10.58 8.07
CA PRO A 148 -6.92 10.64 9.31
C PRO A 148 -5.86 9.54 9.37
N VAL A 149 -4.72 9.82 9.96
CA VAL A 149 -3.64 8.85 10.17
C VAL A 149 -3.65 8.33 11.59
N HIS A 150 -3.77 7.01 11.74
CA HIS A 150 -3.63 6.30 13.00
C HIS A 150 -2.26 5.64 13.10
N ARG A 151 -1.54 5.93 14.17
CA ARG A 151 -0.22 5.35 14.42
C ARG A 151 -0.35 4.02 15.13
N ILE A 152 0.13 2.98 14.49
CA ILE A 152 0.31 1.68 15.13
C ILE A 152 1.56 1.74 16.01
N THR A 153 1.47 1.24 17.21
CA THR A 153 2.52 1.29 18.22
C THR A 153 2.95 -0.10 18.65
N GLY A 154 4.18 -0.21 19.13
CA GLY A 154 4.76 -1.46 19.63
C GLY A 154 5.98 -1.87 18.83
N GLY A 155 6.50 -3.07 19.11
CA GLY A 155 7.64 -3.64 18.39
C GLY A 155 7.21 -4.49 17.20
N TYR A 156 8.19 -4.95 16.46
CA TYR A 156 8.04 -5.89 15.33
C TYR A 156 7.33 -7.20 15.77
N PRO A 157 6.48 -7.82 14.94
CA PRO A 157 5.99 -7.34 13.66
C PRO A 157 4.83 -6.34 13.83
N ALA A 158 4.84 -5.27 13.04
CA ALA A 158 3.87 -4.18 13.15
C ALA A 158 2.48 -4.56 12.64
N GLU A 159 2.38 -5.35 11.58
CA GLU A 159 1.08 -5.85 11.07
C GLU A 159 0.33 -6.69 12.12
N TYR A 160 1.04 -7.55 12.86
CA TYR A 160 0.43 -8.28 13.96
C TYR A 160 -0.11 -7.33 15.04
N ARG A 161 0.63 -6.25 15.31
CA ARG A 161 0.20 -5.22 16.27
C ARG A 161 -1.01 -4.44 15.76
N ALA A 162 -1.01 -4.10 14.48
CA ALA A 162 -2.15 -3.45 13.83
C ALA A 162 -3.41 -4.29 13.98
N ASN A 163 -3.36 -5.54 13.57
CA ASN A 163 -4.49 -6.47 13.69
C ASN A 163 -5.01 -6.54 15.13
N ARG A 164 -4.11 -6.67 16.12
CA ARG A 164 -4.50 -6.73 17.52
C ARG A 164 -5.08 -5.43 18.06
N GLN A 165 -4.54 -4.27 17.67
CA GLN A 165 -5.03 -2.96 18.11
C GLN A 165 -6.36 -2.59 17.47
N LEU A 166 -6.66 -3.14 16.29
CA LEU A 166 -7.85 -2.83 15.50
C LEU A 166 -8.96 -3.88 15.64
N GLN A 167 -8.65 -5.07 16.17
CA GLN A 167 -9.56 -6.21 16.25
C GLN A 167 -10.89 -5.89 16.96
N ASP A 168 -10.83 -5.10 18.03
CA ASP A 168 -12.03 -4.76 18.82
C ASP A 168 -12.93 -3.70 18.17
N LYS A 169 -12.50 -3.12 17.04
CA LYS A 169 -13.20 -1.99 16.40
C LYS A 169 -14.08 -2.39 15.22
N ASN A 170 -14.32 -3.68 15.01
CA ASN A 170 -15.01 -4.16 13.82
C ASN A 170 -14.40 -3.56 12.53
N THR A 171 -13.08 -3.67 12.43
CA THR A 171 -12.25 -3.03 11.41
C THR A 171 -11.76 -4.06 10.39
N LEU A 172 -11.81 -3.71 9.11
CA LEU A 172 -11.12 -4.43 8.03
C LEU A 172 -9.88 -3.65 7.62
N LEU A 173 -8.74 -4.36 7.54
CA LEU A 173 -7.49 -3.82 7.05
C LEU A 173 -7.33 -4.16 5.57
N LEU A 174 -7.11 -3.15 4.71
CA LEU A 174 -6.90 -3.28 3.27
C LEU A 174 -5.66 -2.50 2.85
N GLY A 175 -4.82 -3.09 2.02
CA GLY A 175 -3.56 -2.51 1.58
C GLY A 175 -3.69 -1.17 0.85
N ALA A 176 -2.78 -0.25 1.11
CA ALA A 176 -2.76 1.07 0.47
C ALA A 176 -2.60 0.97 -1.05
N CYS A 177 -1.78 0.03 -1.51
CA CYS A 177 -1.57 -0.20 -2.95
C CYS A 177 -2.84 -0.76 -3.61
N ALA A 178 -3.56 -1.66 -2.94
CA ALA A 178 -4.85 -2.14 -3.43
C ALA A 178 -5.88 -1.00 -3.56
N MET A 179 -5.85 0.00 -2.66
CA MET A 179 -6.71 1.19 -2.79
C MET A 179 -6.33 2.03 -4.00
N ILE A 180 -5.04 2.22 -4.28
CA ILE A 180 -4.57 2.92 -5.49
C ILE A 180 -5.06 2.19 -6.74
N HIS A 181 -4.93 0.87 -6.80
CA HIS A 181 -5.40 0.09 -7.94
C HIS A 181 -6.93 0.10 -8.08
N LEU A 182 -7.68 0.11 -6.98
CA LEU A 182 -9.15 0.24 -7.02
C LEU A 182 -9.56 1.59 -7.63
N TRP A 183 -8.91 2.67 -7.23
CA TRP A 183 -9.14 3.98 -7.84
C TRP A 183 -8.84 3.97 -9.35
N ARG A 184 -7.69 3.42 -9.74
CA ARG A 184 -7.30 3.30 -11.17
C ARG A 184 -8.28 2.44 -11.96
N ALA A 185 -8.78 1.37 -11.37
CA ALA A 185 -9.77 0.52 -12.00
C ALA A 185 -11.07 1.27 -12.29
N VAL A 186 -11.56 2.06 -11.34
CA VAL A 186 -12.82 2.79 -11.46
C VAL A 186 -12.69 4.02 -12.37
N TYR A 187 -11.67 4.85 -12.16
CA TYR A 187 -11.54 6.14 -12.86
C TYR A 187 -10.73 6.07 -14.15
N GLN A 188 -9.85 5.09 -14.30
CA GLN A 188 -8.97 4.93 -15.47
C GLN A 188 -9.23 3.65 -16.25
N ASN A 189 -10.18 2.82 -15.83
CA ASN A 189 -10.50 1.53 -16.44
C ASN A 189 -9.30 0.55 -16.54
N ARG A 190 -8.33 0.66 -15.61
CA ARG A 190 -7.08 -0.12 -15.63
C ARG A 190 -7.20 -1.41 -14.81
N LYS A 191 -6.64 -2.50 -15.32
CA LYS A 191 -6.34 -3.70 -14.53
C LYS A 191 -5.15 -3.43 -13.60
N GLN A 192 -4.99 -4.28 -12.58
CA GLN A 192 -3.75 -4.27 -11.81
C GLN A 192 -2.64 -4.92 -12.63
N ASP A 193 -1.85 -4.13 -13.31
CA ASP A 193 -0.71 -4.53 -14.13
C ASP A 193 0.64 -4.08 -13.55
N THR A 194 0.61 -3.36 -12.43
CA THR A 194 1.78 -2.89 -11.70
C THR A 194 1.73 -3.28 -10.22
N CYS A 195 2.87 -3.23 -9.57
CA CYS A 195 3.01 -3.32 -8.12
C CYS A 195 4.09 -2.35 -7.63
N PHE A 196 4.11 -2.12 -6.32
CA PHE A 196 5.08 -1.21 -5.68
C PHE A 196 6.12 -2.03 -4.93
N VAL A 197 7.39 -1.69 -5.13
CA VAL A 197 8.51 -2.40 -4.51
C VAL A 197 9.55 -1.40 -4.01
N THR A 198 10.22 -1.75 -2.92
CA THR A 198 11.43 -1.08 -2.47
C THR A 198 12.64 -1.94 -2.84
N VAL A 199 13.61 -1.35 -3.50
CA VAL A 199 14.92 -1.96 -3.73
C VAL A 199 15.93 -1.24 -2.87
N ALA A 200 16.42 -1.90 -1.82
CA ALA A 200 17.35 -1.34 -0.86
C ALA A 200 18.31 -2.42 -0.34
N GLY A 201 19.40 -2.01 0.25
CA GLY A 201 20.38 -2.90 0.87
C GLY A 201 21.81 -2.41 0.68
N ASN A 202 22.75 -3.02 1.40
CA ASN A 202 24.15 -2.58 1.43
C ASN A 202 24.87 -2.69 0.08
N CYS A 203 24.35 -3.56 -0.81
CA CYS A 203 24.91 -3.77 -2.15
C CYS A 203 24.15 -2.99 -3.24
N ILE A 204 23.24 -2.13 -2.87
CA ILE A 204 22.44 -1.32 -3.81
C ILE A 204 23.04 0.09 -3.84
N ALA A 205 23.48 0.52 -5.02
CA ALA A 205 24.09 1.84 -5.17
C ALA A 205 23.08 2.98 -5.06
N ASN A 206 21.88 2.78 -5.59
CA ASN A 206 20.79 3.78 -5.60
C ASN A 206 19.51 3.15 -5.08
N PRO A 207 19.28 3.08 -3.77
CA PRO A 207 18.03 2.59 -3.19
C PRO A 207 16.83 3.39 -3.70
N MET A 208 15.77 2.68 -4.12
CA MET A 208 14.58 3.29 -4.74
C MET A 208 13.29 2.63 -4.31
N ASN A 209 12.21 3.42 -4.29
CA ASN A 209 10.85 2.91 -4.30
C ASN A 209 10.34 3.00 -5.74
N LEU A 210 9.85 1.90 -6.27
CA LEU A 210 9.50 1.77 -7.67
C LEU A 210 8.06 1.27 -7.84
N GLU A 211 7.33 1.90 -8.76
CA GLU A 211 6.17 1.26 -9.38
C GLU A 211 6.65 0.47 -10.59
N VAL A 212 6.42 -0.84 -10.60
CA VAL A 212 6.96 -1.76 -11.61
C VAL A 212 5.86 -2.60 -12.24
N THR A 213 6.06 -2.98 -13.50
CA THR A 213 5.15 -3.92 -14.18
C THR A 213 5.24 -5.31 -13.52
N ILE A 214 4.09 -5.92 -13.26
CA ILE A 214 4.01 -7.30 -12.74
C ILE A 214 4.70 -8.26 -13.71
N GLY A 215 5.59 -9.11 -13.17
CA GLY A 215 6.41 -10.02 -13.97
C GLY A 215 7.81 -9.52 -14.28
N MET A 216 8.17 -8.28 -13.90
CA MET A 216 9.53 -7.79 -13.96
C MET A 216 10.44 -8.65 -13.07
N THR A 217 11.62 -8.98 -13.55
CA THR A 217 12.56 -9.84 -12.81
C THR A 217 13.37 -9.06 -11.78
N ALA A 218 13.80 -9.72 -10.71
CA ALA A 218 14.70 -9.12 -9.72
C ALA A 218 15.98 -8.58 -10.37
N MET A 219 16.51 -9.24 -11.42
CA MET A 219 17.69 -8.77 -12.12
C MET A 219 17.49 -7.41 -12.78
N GLN A 220 16.33 -7.19 -13.43
CA GLN A 220 16.01 -5.90 -14.02
C GLN A 220 15.91 -4.79 -12.95
N LEU A 221 15.37 -5.11 -11.78
CA LEU A 221 15.31 -4.16 -10.66
C LEU A 221 16.71 -3.83 -10.13
N LEU A 222 17.57 -4.84 -9.98
CA LEU A 222 18.96 -4.64 -9.55
C LEU A 222 19.74 -3.79 -10.56
N GLU A 223 19.64 -4.09 -11.85
CA GLU A 223 20.27 -3.31 -12.92
C GLU A 223 19.81 -1.85 -12.92
N ARG A 224 18.53 -1.59 -12.58
CA ARG A 224 17.98 -0.22 -12.46
C ARG A 224 18.56 0.53 -11.26
N CYS A 225 18.81 -0.17 -10.16
CA CYS A 225 19.25 0.42 -8.89
C CYS A 225 20.78 0.42 -8.70
N GLY A 226 21.55 -0.28 -9.53
CA GLY A 226 23.03 -0.35 -9.54
C GLY A 226 23.54 -1.39 -8.58
#